data_b65da9f11886ee59af8f32efeb862c7c
#
_entry.id   b65da9f11886ee59af8f32efeb862c7c
#
_cell.length_a   1.000
_cell.length_b   1.000
_cell.length_c   1.000
_cell.angle_alpha   90.00
_cell.angle_beta   90.00
_cell.angle_gamma   90.00
#
_symmetry.space_group_name_H-M   'P 1'
#
loop_
_entity.id
_entity.type
_entity.pdbx_description
1 polymer ?
#
loop_
_entity_poly.entity_id
_entity_poly.type
_entity_poly.pdbx_seq_one_letter_code
_entity_poly.pdbx_strand_id
1 'polypeptide(L)'
;YMLPEDKLSYYTTLYGKFDSYIEHPLGAFKYYKERGVNQLIQQTKYMGSRTQILWFKNFEAAQEKGYDKTLIINSRGGFEFFKNEDEQSIKLELHLEISKNINALEEKIGMEVSFIILDAELLPWSYAAKTMLNDQFYAAIESQYLSNLHCGKDTAYVETVLNTLNEFTKETDIEIRPFHVLAIGTKHKRSLIHGYTMSNLDMMKYIDII
;
A
#
# COMPACT_ATOMS: atom_id res chain seq x y z
N TYR A 1 7.68 4.25 -12.48
CA TYR A 1 8.00 3.95 -13.88
C TYR A 1 9.51 3.89 -13.99
N MET A 2 10.07 2.72 -14.22
CA MET A 2 11.50 2.55 -14.44
C MET A 2 11.85 3.08 -15.85
N LEU A 3 12.88 3.91 -15.93
CA LEU A 3 13.42 4.30 -17.23
C LEU A 3 14.05 3.07 -17.90
N PRO A 4 13.92 2.93 -19.23
CA PRO A 4 14.65 1.89 -19.97
C PRO A 4 16.16 1.99 -19.72
N GLU A 5 16.83 0.85 -19.57
CA GLU A 5 18.26 0.77 -19.22
C GLU A 5 19.17 1.55 -20.17
N ASP A 6 18.82 1.61 -21.45
CA ASP A 6 19.54 2.37 -22.49
C ASP A 6 19.49 3.90 -22.26
N LYS A 7 18.53 4.38 -21.47
CA LYS A 7 18.40 5.80 -21.13
C LYS A 7 18.96 6.15 -19.76
N LEU A 8 19.13 5.17 -18.89
CA LEU A 8 19.72 5.37 -17.56
C LEU A 8 21.15 5.92 -17.67
N SER A 9 21.98 5.34 -18.55
CA SER A 9 23.35 5.79 -18.79
C SER A 9 23.46 7.21 -19.35
N TYR A 10 22.50 7.62 -20.18
CA TYR A 10 22.44 8.98 -20.73
C TYR A 10 22.16 10.03 -19.65
N TYR A 11 21.28 9.71 -18.71
CA TYR A 11 20.91 10.62 -17.62
C TYR A 11 21.98 10.69 -16.52
N THR A 12 22.65 9.60 -16.20
CA THR A 12 23.82 9.59 -15.30
C THR A 12 24.98 10.42 -15.87
N THR A 13 25.23 10.36 -17.17
CA THR A 13 26.28 11.15 -17.83
C THR A 13 25.97 12.66 -17.85
N LEU A 14 24.70 13.04 -18.03
CA LEU A 14 24.27 14.46 -18.03
C LEU A 14 24.29 15.13 -16.65
N TYR A 15 24.15 14.35 -15.60
CA TYR A 15 24.00 14.85 -14.23
C TYR A 15 25.09 14.37 -13.29
N GLY A 16 26.29 14.04 -13.78
CA GLY A 16 27.50 13.47 -13.17
C GLY A 16 27.81 13.69 -11.68
N LYS A 17 26.99 14.41 -10.93
CA LYS A 17 27.02 14.49 -9.49
C LYS A 17 26.15 13.44 -8.78
N PHE A 18 25.42 12.62 -9.52
CA PHE A 18 24.43 11.66 -9.02
C PHE A 18 24.77 10.21 -9.33
N ASP A 19 26.03 9.91 -9.58
CA ASP A 19 26.55 8.57 -9.93
C ASP A 19 26.23 7.48 -8.88
N SER A 20 25.80 7.88 -7.66
CA SER A 20 25.42 6.97 -6.59
C SER A 20 23.95 6.54 -6.64
N TYR A 21 23.13 7.14 -7.50
CA TYR A 21 21.71 6.82 -7.60
C TYR A 21 21.41 6.05 -8.87
N ILE A 22 20.79 4.88 -8.76
CA ILE A 22 20.33 4.06 -9.89
C ILE A 22 19.25 4.80 -10.67
N GLU A 23 18.39 5.58 -9.98
CA GLU A 23 17.33 6.39 -10.58
C GLU A 23 17.32 7.79 -9.94
N HIS A 24 17.18 8.83 -10.79
CA HIS A 24 17.06 10.21 -10.32
C HIS A 24 15.78 10.85 -10.87
N PRO A 25 14.97 11.54 -10.05
CA PRO A 25 13.67 12.10 -10.48
C PRO A 25 13.79 13.12 -11.62
N LEU A 26 14.88 13.86 -11.72
CA LEU A 26 15.13 14.80 -12.84
C LEU A 26 15.15 14.10 -14.21
N GLY A 27 15.61 12.85 -14.27
CA GLY A 27 15.57 12.04 -15.49
C GLY A 27 14.13 11.80 -15.95
N ALA A 28 13.25 11.43 -15.03
CA ALA A 28 11.83 11.23 -15.31
C ALA A 28 11.16 12.55 -15.76
N PHE A 29 11.42 13.65 -15.06
CA PHE A 29 10.86 14.97 -15.42
C PHE A 29 11.28 15.40 -16.83
N LYS A 30 12.54 15.24 -17.18
CA LYS A 30 13.05 15.57 -18.52
C LYS A 30 12.40 14.69 -19.58
N TYR A 31 12.34 13.39 -19.37
CA TYR A 31 11.72 12.42 -20.28
C TYR A 31 10.28 12.78 -20.61
N TYR A 32 9.46 13.11 -19.62
CA TYR A 32 8.07 13.49 -19.83
C TYR A 32 7.91 14.87 -20.43
N LYS A 33 8.74 15.84 -20.04
CA LYS A 33 8.72 17.20 -20.60
C LYS A 33 9.04 17.19 -22.11
N GLU A 34 10.00 16.40 -22.54
CA GLU A 34 10.36 16.24 -23.97
C GLU A 34 9.21 15.62 -24.79
N ARG A 35 8.24 14.96 -24.13
CA ARG A 35 7.03 14.40 -24.74
C ARG A 35 5.80 15.28 -24.60
N GLY A 36 5.99 16.54 -24.23
CA GLY A 36 4.90 17.51 -24.12
C GLY A 36 4.04 17.38 -22.85
N VAL A 37 4.48 16.58 -21.87
CA VAL A 37 3.79 16.50 -20.58
C VAL A 37 4.23 17.68 -19.71
N ASN A 38 3.29 18.58 -19.41
CA ASN A 38 3.56 19.82 -18.68
C ASN A 38 3.32 19.72 -17.17
N GLN A 39 2.63 18.67 -16.73
CA GLN A 39 2.30 18.45 -15.31
C GLN A 39 2.55 17.01 -14.92
N LEU A 40 3.27 16.81 -13.83
CA LEU A 40 3.54 15.50 -13.25
C LEU A 40 3.09 15.49 -11.79
N ILE A 41 2.59 14.34 -11.34
CA ILE A 41 2.28 14.09 -9.95
C ILE A 41 3.33 13.14 -9.39
N GLN A 42 3.92 13.53 -8.28
CA GLN A 42 4.86 12.71 -7.52
C GLN A 42 4.16 12.20 -6.26
N GLN A 43 4.20 10.90 -6.03
CA GLN A 43 3.68 10.27 -4.83
C GLN A 43 4.80 9.50 -4.12
N THR A 44 4.73 9.42 -2.80
CA THR A 44 5.56 8.50 -2.03
C THR A 44 5.22 7.07 -2.41
N LYS A 45 6.23 6.27 -2.76
CA LYS A 45 6.05 4.84 -2.97
C LYS A 45 6.29 4.12 -1.66
N TYR A 46 5.22 3.68 -1.04
CA TYR A 46 5.30 2.84 0.15
C TYR A 46 5.71 1.41 -0.21
N MET A 47 6.42 0.76 0.70
CA MET A 47 6.89 -0.62 0.56
C MET A 47 6.08 -1.53 1.48
N GLY A 48 4.89 -1.88 1.03
CA GLY A 48 3.96 -2.74 1.75
C GLY A 48 3.35 -3.78 0.83
N SER A 49 2.11 -4.15 1.11
CA SER A 49 1.31 -5.04 0.29
C SER A 49 0.15 -4.27 -0.33
N ARG A 50 0.11 -4.21 -1.67
CA ARG A 50 -0.98 -3.55 -2.38
C ARG A 50 -2.31 -4.19 -2.02
N THR A 51 -3.24 -3.35 -1.59
CA THR A 51 -4.56 -3.75 -1.11
C THR A 51 -5.66 -2.90 -1.73
N GLN A 52 -6.83 -3.51 -1.90
CA GLN A 52 -8.05 -2.83 -2.25
C GLN A 52 -8.97 -2.79 -1.04
N ILE A 53 -9.49 -1.62 -0.73
CA ILE A 53 -10.33 -1.37 0.43
C ILE A 53 -11.70 -0.97 -0.04
N LEU A 54 -12.71 -1.68 0.44
CA LEU A 54 -14.11 -1.29 0.33
C LEU A 54 -14.59 -0.93 1.73
N TRP A 55 -14.83 0.35 1.95
CA TRP A 55 -15.33 0.90 3.20
C TRP A 55 -16.77 1.38 3.01
N PHE A 56 -17.62 1.08 3.98
CA PHE A 56 -18.99 1.58 4.08
C PHE A 56 -19.16 2.45 5.33
N LYS A 57 -19.93 3.53 5.20
CA LYS A 57 -20.21 4.46 6.31
C LYS A 57 -20.81 3.77 7.54
N ASN A 58 -21.72 2.82 7.28
CA ASN A 58 -22.39 2.03 8.30
C ASN A 58 -22.89 0.68 7.72
N PHE A 59 -23.44 -0.15 8.59
CA PHE A 59 -23.93 -1.47 8.21
C PHE A 59 -25.13 -1.42 7.25
N GLU A 60 -25.99 -0.42 7.36
CA GLU A 60 -27.13 -0.23 6.44
C GLU A 60 -26.65 0.03 5.02
N ALA A 61 -25.64 0.89 4.86
CA ALA A 61 -25.04 1.17 3.56
C ALA A 61 -24.38 -0.08 2.94
N ALA A 62 -23.78 -0.94 3.78
CA ALA A 62 -23.22 -2.22 3.33
C ALA A 62 -24.33 -3.17 2.87
N GLN A 63 -25.38 -3.35 3.66
CA GLN A 63 -26.52 -4.23 3.34
C GLN A 63 -27.25 -3.80 2.07
N GLU A 64 -27.43 -2.51 1.84
CA GLU A 64 -28.02 -1.98 0.58
C GLU A 64 -27.26 -2.40 -0.66
N LYS A 65 -25.95 -2.71 -0.53
CA LYS A 65 -25.07 -3.18 -1.59
C LYS A 65 -24.86 -4.70 -1.57
N GLY A 66 -25.52 -5.42 -0.65
CA GLY A 66 -25.42 -6.87 -0.53
C GLY A 66 -24.20 -7.36 0.25
N TYR A 67 -23.59 -6.50 1.07
CA TYR A 67 -22.46 -6.85 1.92
C TYR A 67 -22.89 -6.99 3.38
N ASP A 68 -22.22 -7.88 4.11
CA ASP A 68 -22.40 -8.15 5.54
C ASP A 68 -21.32 -7.55 6.44
N LYS A 69 -20.43 -6.74 5.84
CA LYS A 69 -19.28 -6.10 6.51
C LYS A 69 -19.17 -4.64 6.10
N THR A 70 -18.77 -3.80 7.04
CA THR A 70 -18.54 -2.36 6.79
C THR A 70 -17.14 -2.05 6.27
N LEU A 71 -16.19 -2.98 6.42
CA LEU A 71 -14.84 -2.86 5.90
C LEU A 71 -14.38 -4.20 5.32
N ILE A 72 -13.97 -4.17 4.07
CA ILE A 72 -13.39 -5.30 3.35
C ILE A 72 -12.03 -4.86 2.82
N ILE A 73 -11.00 -5.61 3.14
CA ILE A 73 -9.61 -5.31 2.75
C ILE A 73 -9.07 -6.54 2.04
N ASN A 74 -8.85 -6.42 0.74
CA ASN A 74 -8.39 -7.51 -0.10
C ASN A 74 -7.01 -7.23 -0.68
N SER A 75 -6.18 -8.26 -0.76
CA SER A 75 -4.94 -8.21 -1.53
C SER A 75 -5.25 -8.06 -3.03
N ARG A 76 -4.25 -7.71 -3.82
CA ARG A 76 -4.35 -7.67 -5.30
C ARG A 76 -4.83 -9.00 -5.90
N GLY A 77 -4.53 -10.13 -5.25
CA GLY A 77 -4.97 -11.46 -5.68
C GLY A 77 -6.37 -11.86 -5.21
N GLY A 78 -7.10 -10.96 -4.52
CA GLY A 78 -8.45 -11.20 -4.02
C GLY A 78 -8.52 -11.92 -2.68
N PHE A 79 -7.40 -12.11 -1.98
CA PHE A 79 -7.41 -12.67 -0.63
C PHE A 79 -7.78 -11.58 0.38
N GLU A 80 -8.81 -11.85 1.20
CA GLU A 80 -9.19 -10.93 2.27
C GLU A 80 -8.16 -10.97 3.41
N PHE A 81 -7.69 -9.79 3.83
CA PHE A 81 -6.90 -9.61 5.05
C PHE A 81 -7.80 -9.57 6.29
N PHE A 82 -7.23 -9.82 7.47
CA PHE A 82 -7.90 -9.71 8.76
C PHE A 82 -9.15 -10.59 8.86
N LYS A 83 -9.03 -11.87 8.49
CA LYS A 83 -10.14 -12.83 8.57
C LYS A 83 -10.36 -13.39 9.96
N ASN A 84 -9.29 -13.48 10.76
CA ASN A 84 -9.29 -14.12 12.06
C ASN A 84 -9.96 -13.24 13.10
N GLU A 85 -10.54 -13.85 14.14
CA GLU A 85 -11.19 -13.12 15.23
C GLU A 85 -10.23 -12.18 15.96
N ASP A 86 -8.98 -12.59 16.16
CA ASP A 86 -7.93 -11.79 16.80
C ASP A 86 -7.56 -10.52 16.03
N GLU A 87 -7.88 -10.48 14.74
CA GLU A 87 -7.57 -9.36 13.85
C GLU A 87 -8.75 -8.37 13.68
N GLN A 88 -9.90 -8.65 14.30
CA GLN A 88 -11.07 -7.79 14.15
C GLN A 88 -10.89 -6.42 14.83
N SER A 89 -10.10 -6.34 15.90
CA SER A 89 -9.75 -5.06 16.53
C SER A 89 -9.00 -4.13 15.58
N ILE A 90 -8.02 -4.66 14.83
CA ILE A 90 -7.27 -3.93 13.83
C ILE A 90 -8.20 -3.42 12.73
N LYS A 91 -9.10 -4.27 12.27
CA LYS A 91 -10.08 -3.91 11.25
C LYS A 91 -11.00 -2.80 11.70
N LEU A 92 -11.41 -2.82 12.97
CA LEU A 92 -12.24 -1.77 13.57
C LEU A 92 -11.46 -0.44 13.66
N GLU A 93 -10.20 -0.46 14.09
CA GLU A 93 -9.35 0.73 14.17
C GLU A 93 -9.18 1.37 12.80
N LEU A 94 -8.88 0.58 11.76
CA LEU A 94 -8.77 1.05 10.38
C LEU A 94 -10.08 1.63 9.85
N HIS A 95 -11.22 1.01 10.18
CA HIS A 95 -12.54 1.55 9.84
C HIS A 95 -12.79 2.92 10.48
N LEU A 96 -12.44 3.07 11.76
CA LEU A 96 -12.60 4.31 12.50
C LEU A 96 -11.66 5.41 11.97
N GLU A 97 -10.46 5.06 11.55
CA GLU A 97 -9.50 6.02 10.98
C GLU A 97 -10.04 6.63 9.69
N ILE A 98 -10.51 5.82 8.76
CA ILE A 98 -11.18 6.31 7.54
C ILE A 98 -12.41 7.15 7.91
N SER A 99 -13.20 6.71 8.88
CA SER A 99 -14.45 7.38 9.28
C SER A 99 -14.23 8.79 9.85
N LYS A 100 -13.09 9.06 10.48
CA LYS A 100 -12.76 10.39 11.04
C LYS A 100 -12.76 11.49 9.99
N ASN A 101 -12.38 11.17 8.77
CA ASN A 101 -12.18 12.13 7.70
C ASN A 101 -13.39 12.25 6.75
N ILE A 102 -14.42 11.43 6.96
CA ILE A 102 -15.58 11.37 6.07
C ILE A 102 -16.34 12.69 5.98
N ASN A 103 -16.50 13.41 7.09
CA ASN A 103 -17.21 14.70 7.08
C ASN A 103 -16.51 15.73 6.19
N ALA A 104 -15.18 15.78 6.24
CA ALA A 104 -14.39 16.67 5.38
C ALA A 104 -14.52 16.28 3.89
N LEU A 105 -14.58 14.98 3.60
CA LEU A 105 -14.81 14.49 2.25
C LEU A 105 -16.23 14.85 1.75
N GLU A 106 -17.26 14.65 2.58
CA GLU A 106 -18.65 15.01 2.27
C GLU A 106 -18.82 16.50 2.00
N GLU A 107 -18.17 17.34 2.80
CA GLU A 107 -18.14 18.81 2.58
C GLU A 107 -17.49 19.14 1.24
N LYS A 108 -16.36 18.48 0.92
CA LYS A 108 -15.62 18.71 -0.31
C LYS A 108 -16.42 18.34 -1.57
N ILE A 109 -17.15 17.22 -1.53
CA ILE A 109 -17.93 16.74 -2.67
C ILE A 109 -19.38 17.28 -2.70
N GLY A 110 -19.84 17.89 -1.60
CA GLY A 110 -21.20 18.42 -1.45
C GLY A 110 -22.29 17.34 -1.37
N MET A 111 -21.94 16.10 -1.00
CA MET A 111 -22.88 14.97 -0.97
C MET A 111 -22.53 14.01 0.18
N GLU A 112 -23.55 13.35 0.74
CA GLU A 112 -23.37 12.32 1.75
C GLU A 112 -22.75 11.06 1.14
N VAL A 113 -21.63 10.60 1.71
CA VAL A 113 -20.91 9.40 1.28
C VAL A 113 -21.52 8.15 1.89
N SER A 114 -21.75 7.16 1.07
CA SER A 114 -22.24 5.83 1.49
C SER A 114 -21.12 4.80 1.56
N PHE A 115 -20.21 4.81 0.57
CA PHE A 115 -19.05 3.93 0.54
C PHE A 115 -17.90 4.54 -0.24
N ILE A 116 -16.69 4.03 -0.02
CA ILE A 116 -15.47 4.40 -0.75
C ILE A 116 -14.75 3.12 -1.16
N ILE A 117 -14.18 3.13 -2.36
CA ILE A 117 -13.25 2.11 -2.83
C ILE A 117 -11.89 2.75 -3.03
N LEU A 118 -10.89 2.23 -2.32
CA LEU A 118 -9.52 2.71 -2.38
C LEU A 118 -8.58 1.65 -2.93
N ASP A 119 -7.54 2.10 -3.62
CA ASP A 119 -6.32 1.35 -3.87
C ASP A 119 -5.26 1.91 -2.91
N ALA A 120 -4.67 1.06 -2.10
CA ALA A 120 -3.81 1.45 -1.00
C ALA A 120 -2.65 0.48 -0.82
N GLU A 121 -1.70 0.85 0.02
CA GLU A 121 -0.63 0.00 0.49
C GLU A 121 -0.87 -0.33 1.96
N LEU A 122 -0.87 -1.62 2.29
CA LEU A 122 -0.93 -2.13 3.65
C LEU A 122 0.50 -2.32 4.16
N LEU A 123 0.82 -1.67 5.27
CA LEU A 123 2.12 -1.70 5.93
C LEU A 123 2.00 -2.39 7.30
N PRO A 124 3.08 -3.03 7.76
CA PRO A 124 4.33 -3.32 7.04
C PRO A 124 4.15 -4.48 6.03
N TRP A 125 5.05 -4.59 5.05
CA TRP A 125 5.07 -5.72 4.12
C TRP A 125 5.17 -7.08 4.82
N SER A 126 5.92 -7.16 5.91
CA SER A 126 6.11 -8.34 6.75
C SER A 126 4.80 -8.94 7.26
N TYR A 127 3.77 -8.12 7.49
CA TYR A 127 2.46 -8.62 7.92
C TYR A 127 1.84 -9.57 6.88
N ALA A 128 1.79 -9.16 5.62
CA ALA A 128 1.25 -10.00 4.55
C ALA A 128 2.16 -11.21 4.22
N ALA A 129 3.46 -11.07 4.46
CA ALA A 129 4.46 -12.10 4.20
C ALA A 129 4.71 -13.02 5.40
N LYS A 130 4.05 -12.82 6.55
CA LYS A 130 4.33 -13.50 7.83
C LYS A 130 4.40 -15.03 7.70
N THR A 131 3.44 -15.65 7.02
CA THR A 131 3.44 -17.09 6.80
C THR A 131 4.66 -17.54 5.99
N MET A 132 4.97 -16.83 4.91
CA MET A 132 6.14 -17.14 4.08
C MET A 132 7.45 -16.95 4.88
N LEU A 133 7.56 -15.88 5.66
CA LEU A 133 8.74 -15.61 6.50
C LEU A 133 8.94 -16.70 7.54
N ASN A 134 7.88 -17.09 8.25
CA ASN A 134 7.97 -18.10 9.30
C ASN A 134 8.14 -19.52 8.75
N ASP A 135 7.34 -19.93 7.78
CA ASP A 135 7.28 -21.32 7.34
C ASP A 135 8.37 -21.66 6.34
N GLN A 136 8.89 -20.69 5.60
CA GLN A 136 9.90 -20.97 4.56
C GLN A 136 11.26 -20.37 4.92
N PHE A 137 11.34 -19.06 5.14
CA PHE A 137 12.63 -18.40 5.34
C PHE A 137 13.23 -18.74 6.70
N TYR A 138 12.46 -18.62 7.77
CA TYR A 138 12.94 -18.92 9.12
C TYR A 138 13.39 -20.37 9.23
N ALA A 139 12.59 -21.32 8.78
CA ALA A 139 12.92 -22.75 8.81
C ALA A 139 14.19 -23.10 8.01
N ALA A 140 14.37 -22.48 6.83
CA ALA A 140 15.55 -22.69 6.01
C ALA A 140 16.82 -22.15 6.68
N ILE A 141 16.76 -20.95 7.25
CA ILE A 141 17.90 -20.29 7.90
C ILE A 141 18.23 -20.98 9.23
N GLU A 142 17.23 -21.39 10.01
CA GLU A 142 17.43 -22.17 11.23
C GLU A 142 18.10 -23.52 10.93
N SER A 143 17.68 -24.20 9.88
CA SER A 143 18.33 -25.42 9.40
C SER A 143 19.81 -25.20 9.03
N GLN A 144 20.11 -24.07 8.36
CA GLN A 144 21.50 -23.70 8.05
C GLN A 144 22.31 -23.39 9.30
N TYR A 145 21.72 -22.72 10.29
CA TYR A 145 22.34 -22.45 11.59
C TYR A 145 22.75 -23.76 12.30
N LEU A 146 21.80 -24.68 12.44
CA LEU A 146 22.02 -25.97 13.08
C LEU A 146 23.07 -26.80 12.32
N SER A 147 23.05 -26.78 11.00
CA SER A 147 24.06 -27.44 10.16
C SER A 147 25.48 -26.88 10.39
N ASN A 148 25.60 -25.54 10.42
CA ASN A 148 26.88 -24.88 10.68
C ASN A 148 27.41 -25.22 12.09
N LEU A 149 26.52 -25.16 13.08
CA LEU A 149 26.86 -25.53 14.48
C LEU A 149 27.38 -26.97 14.56
N HIS A 150 26.67 -27.91 13.95
CA HIS A 150 27.05 -29.33 13.93
C HIS A 150 28.39 -29.57 13.23
N CYS A 151 28.67 -28.81 12.18
CA CYS A 151 29.93 -28.91 11.42
C CYS A 151 31.09 -28.08 12.00
N GLY A 152 30.89 -27.38 13.11
CA GLY A 152 31.91 -26.49 13.72
C GLY A 152 32.26 -25.30 12.83
N LYS A 153 31.30 -24.84 11.97
CA LYS A 153 31.45 -23.65 11.12
C LYS A 153 30.97 -22.40 11.85
N ASP A 154 31.42 -21.23 11.36
CA ASP A 154 30.96 -19.94 11.88
C ASP A 154 29.42 -19.76 11.70
N THR A 155 28.75 -19.34 12.77
CA THR A 155 27.29 -19.12 12.82
C THR A 155 26.92 -17.64 12.87
N ALA A 156 27.88 -16.73 13.08
CA ALA A 156 27.60 -15.32 13.38
C ALA A 156 26.73 -14.62 12.31
N TYR A 157 26.98 -14.87 11.03
CA TYR A 157 26.17 -14.31 9.94
C TYR A 157 24.72 -14.85 9.97
N VAL A 158 24.58 -16.16 10.17
CA VAL A 158 23.25 -16.81 10.18
C VAL A 158 22.44 -16.37 11.39
N GLU A 159 23.08 -16.19 12.56
CA GLU A 159 22.45 -15.61 13.75
C GLU A 159 21.95 -14.19 13.50
N THR A 160 22.75 -13.36 12.83
CA THR A 160 22.33 -12.01 12.45
C THR A 160 21.07 -12.02 11.58
N VAL A 161 21.01 -12.92 10.58
CA VAL A 161 19.84 -13.05 9.70
C VAL A 161 18.62 -13.55 10.46
N LEU A 162 18.77 -14.52 11.37
CA LEU A 162 17.68 -15.02 12.24
C LEU A 162 17.12 -13.90 13.13
N ASN A 163 17.99 -13.10 13.74
CA ASN A 163 17.58 -11.98 14.58
C ASN A 163 16.83 -10.93 13.77
N THR A 164 17.32 -10.59 12.57
CA THR A 164 16.63 -9.66 11.66
C THR A 164 15.23 -10.17 11.27
N LEU A 165 15.09 -11.46 10.93
CA LEU A 165 13.78 -12.04 10.62
C LEU A 165 12.83 -11.99 11.82
N ASN A 166 13.32 -12.25 13.02
CA ASN A 166 12.54 -12.16 14.25
C ASN A 166 12.05 -10.74 14.53
N GLU A 167 12.84 -9.72 14.22
CA GLU A 167 12.43 -8.32 14.33
C GLU A 167 11.35 -7.98 13.32
N PHE A 168 11.51 -8.37 12.06
CA PHE A 168 10.50 -8.17 11.02
C PHE A 168 9.14 -8.80 11.34
N THR A 169 9.13 -9.98 11.95
CA THR A 169 7.89 -10.68 12.29
C THR A 169 7.19 -10.14 13.54
N LYS A 170 7.87 -9.31 14.34
CA LYS A 170 7.31 -8.65 15.53
C LYS A 170 6.64 -7.31 15.23
N GLU A 171 6.81 -6.78 14.04
CA GLU A 171 6.22 -5.52 13.65
C GLU A 171 4.70 -5.64 13.61
N THR A 172 4.01 -4.89 14.49
CA THR A 172 2.55 -4.98 14.73
C THR A 172 1.81 -3.72 14.34
N ASP A 173 2.51 -2.61 14.08
CA ASP A 173 1.88 -1.35 13.72
C ASP A 173 1.40 -1.39 12.27
N ILE A 174 0.11 -1.69 12.11
CA ILE A 174 -0.52 -1.82 10.80
C ILE A 174 -1.04 -0.47 10.37
N GLU A 175 -0.60 -0.02 9.21
CA GLU A 175 -1.04 1.22 8.57
C GLU A 175 -1.59 0.97 7.17
N ILE A 176 -2.56 1.78 6.79
CA ILE A 176 -3.06 1.85 5.42
C ILE A 176 -2.63 3.19 4.82
N ARG A 177 -1.99 3.14 3.66
CA ARG A 177 -1.59 4.33 2.90
C ARG A 177 -2.31 4.36 1.55
N PRO A 178 -3.45 5.07 1.45
CA PRO A 178 -4.17 5.21 0.21
C PRO A 178 -3.32 5.96 -0.83
N PHE A 179 -3.39 5.53 -2.08
CA PHE A 179 -2.74 6.23 -3.18
C PHE A 179 -3.67 6.45 -4.38
N HIS A 180 -4.83 5.80 -4.41
CA HIS A 180 -5.81 5.98 -5.46
C HIS A 180 -7.24 5.79 -4.93
N VAL A 181 -8.12 6.77 -5.21
CA VAL A 181 -9.56 6.64 -5.00
C VAL A 181 -10.17 6.02 -6.26
N LEU A 182 -10.67 4.80 -6.16
CA LEU A 182 -11.29 4.09 -7.28
C LEU A 182 -12.75 4.51 -7.48
N ALA A 183 -13.48 4.69 -6.39
CA ALA A 183 -14.86 5.18 -6.44
C ALA A 183 -15.30 5.77 -5.09
N ILE A 184 -16.20 6.73 -5.15
CA ILE A 184 -16.96 7.25 -4.02
C ILE A 184 -18.45 7.08 -4.35
N GLY A 185 -19.16 6.31 -3.55
CA GLY A 185 -20.60 6.14 -3.68
C GLY A 185 -21.33 7.06 -2.72
N THR A 186 -22.36 7.72 -3.22
CA THR A 186 -23.21 8.60 -2.43
C THR A 186 -24.55 7.94 -2.10
N LYS A 187 -25.28 8.48 -1.10
CA LYS A 187 -26.57 7.95 -0.65
C LYS A 187 -27.64 7.98 -1.77
N HIS A 188 -27.54 8.92 -2.67
CA HIS A 188 -28.43 8.96 -3.83
C HIS A 188 -27.96 7.98 -4.89
N LYS A 189 -28.74 6.92 -5.16
CA LYS A 189 -28.43 5.76 -6.00
C LYS A 189 -27.88 6.05 -7.42
N ARG A 190 -27.89 7.30 -7.86
CA ARG A 190 -27.40 7.72 -9.20
C ARG A 190 -26.09 8.50 -9.17
N SER A 191 -25.57 8.80 -7.98
CA SER A 191 -24.33 9.57 -7.86
C SER A 191 -23.19 8.65 -7.45
N LEU A 192 -22.41 8.25 -8.44
CA LEU A 192 -21.17 7.51 -8.26
C LEU A 192 -20.02 8.32 -8.87
N ILE A 193 -19.06 8.69 -8.06
CA ILE A 193 -17.85 9.35 -8.51
C ILE A 193 -16.82 8.26 -8.75
N HIS A 194 -16.41 8.10 -10.00
CA HIS A 194 -15.39 7.11 -10.39
C HIS A 194 -14.01 7.75 -10.43
N GLY A 195 -13.03 7.13 -9.77
CA GLY A 195 -11.66 7.63 -9.73
C GLY A 195 -11.01 7.74 -11.11
N TYR A 196 -11.37 6.88 -12.06
CA TYR A 196 -10.84 6.92 -13.43
C TYR A 196 -11.42 8.06 -14.29
N THR A 197 -12.52 8.68 -13.87
CA THR A 197 -13.11 9.84 -14.57
C THR A 197 -12.64 11.17 -13.96
N MET A 198 -12.00 11.13 -12.80
CA MET A 198 -11.40 12.31 -12.19
C MET A 198 -10.06 12.66 -12.86
N SER A 199 -9.72 13.95 -12.86
CA SER A 199 -8.32 14.31 -13.09
C SER A 199 -7.45 13.76 -11.96
N ASN A 200 -6.19 13.40 -12.26
CA ASN A 200 -5.25 12.94 -11.23
C ASN A 200 -5.08 13.97 -10.10
N LEU A 201 -5.19 15.26 -10.42
CA LEU A 201 -5.08 16.33 -9.43
C LEU A 201 -6.26 16.33 -8.46
N ASP A 202 -7.48 16.11 -8.94
CA ASP A 202 -8.67 16.05 -8.08
C ASP A 202 -8.67 14.80 -7.22
N MET A 203 -8.23 13.68 -7.77
CA MET A 203 -8.04 12.44 -7.03
C MET A 203 -7.06 12.62 -5.85
N MET A 204 -5.92 13.31 -6.06
CA MET A 204 -4.96 13.61 -4.99
C MET A 204 -5.59 14.43 -3.87
N LYS A 205 -6.44 15.41 -4.19
CA LYS A 205 -7.14 16.21 -3.17
C LYS A 205 -8.08 15.37 -2.30
N TYR A 206 -8.63 14.28 -2.80
CA TYR A 206 -9.46 13.36 -2.01
C TYR A 206 -8.60 12.43 -1.16
N ILE A 207 -7.47 11.96 -1.68
CA ILE A 207 -6.52 11.13 -0.90
C ILE A 207 -5.96 11.91 0.29
N ASP A 208 -5.63 13.17 0.11
CA ASP A 208 -5.12 14.03 1.19
C ASP A 208 -6.15 14.28 2.32
N ILE A 209 -7.42 13.98 2.07
CA ILE A 209 -8.50 14.08 3.05
C ILE A 209 -8.73 12.74 3.76
N ILE A 210 -8.63 11.63 3.03
CA ILE A 210 -8.88 10.27 3.53
C ILE A 210 -7.68 9.75 4.31
#